data_aba168eb6b92587aee7b8f0e015bc9ca
#
_entry.id   aba168eb6b92587aee7b8f0e015bc9ca
#
_cell.length_a   1.000
_cell.length_b   1.000
_cell.length_c   1.000
_cell.angle_alpha   90.00
_cell.angle_beta   90.00
_cell.angle_gamma   90.00
#
_symmetry.space_group_name_H-M   'P 1'
#
loop_
_entity.id
_entity.type
_entity.pdbx_description
1 polymer ?
#
loop_
_entity_poly.entity_id
_entity_poly.type
_entity_poly.pdbx_seq_one_letter_code
_entity_poly.pdbx_strand_id
1 'polypeptide(L)'
;MNKLPIKAPLLFLLPFSVCLTNLQAAIQLPAAPSRYVTDYAGVLRADTADRLSGQLADFDHRTADELIIVIYPTLPKGVTIGDYTRQLYAAWKIGKRGKDTGALLLISTGEHQGFINAGRGLETKLTEEACKKIFVEKIAPRLDAGDYDGACKAAANELIAAVSR
;
A
#
# COMPACT_ATOMS: atom_id res chain seq x y z
N MET A 1 -84.83 11.66 16.06
CA MET A 1 -84.04 11.72 14.85
C MET A 1 -82.61 12.08 15.28
N ASN A 2 -81.74 11.09 15.52
CA ASN A 2 -80.41 11.24 16.06
C ASN A 2 -79.38 11.03 14.93
N LYS A 3 -78.66 12.07 14.56
CA LYS A 3 -77.55 11.98 13.58
C LYS A 3 -76.26 11.71 14.36
N LEU A 4 -75.68 10.52 14.16
CA LEU A 4 -74.32 10.19 14.63
C LEU A 4 -73.27 10.88 13.76
N PRO A 5 -72.19 11.46 14.33
CA PRO A 5 -71.07 11.96 13.56
C PRO A 5 -70.13 10.82 13.18
N ILE A 6 -69.82 10.74 11.90
CA ILE A 6 -68.84 9.83 11.32
C ILE A 6 -67.45 10.34 11.70
N LYS A 7 -66.69 9.62 12.56
CA LYS A 7 -65.30 9.88 12.83
C LYS A 7 -64.42 9.34 11.69
N ALA A 8 -63.78 10.21 10.95
CA ALA A 8 -62.77 9.82 9.97
C ALA A 8 -61.53 9.28 10.67
N PRO A 9 -60.91 8.19 10.18
CA PRO A 9 -59.66 7.72 10.72
C PRO A 9 -58.51 8.63 10.27
N LEU A 10 -57.77 9.17 11.24
CA LEU A 10 -56.54 9.93 11.05
C LEU A 10 -55.43 8.96 10.56
N LEU A 11 -55.18 9.00 9.25
CA LEU A 11 -54.10 8.21 8.61
C LEU A 11 -52.76 8.80 9.05
N PHE A 12 -52.09 8.13 9.99
CA PHE A 12 -50.76 8.51 10.48
C PHE A 12 -49.74 8.10 9.41
N LEU A 13 -49.32 9.05 8.54
CA LEU A 13 -48.22 8.87 7.62
C LEU A 13 -46.91 8.91 8.43
N LEU A 14 -46.34 7.74 8.72
CA LEU A 14 -44.98 7.62 9.22
C LEU A 14 -43.99 8.00 8.11
N PRO A 15 -43.09 8.94 8.32
CA PRO A 15 -42.03 9.20 7.35
C PRO A 15 -41.09 7.99 7.33
N PHE A 16 -41.07 7.28 6.20
CA PHE A 16 -40.08 6.22 5.92
C PHE A 16 -38.74 6.93 5.69
N SER A 17 -37.99 7.13 6.78
CA SER A 17 -36.61 7.63 6.73
C SER A 17 -35.74 6.56 6.07
N VAL A 18 -35.52 6.70 4.76
CA VAL A 18 -34.52 5.90 4.03
C VAL A 18 -33.17 6.32 4.53
N CYS A 19 -32.64 5.60 5.49
CA CYS A 19 -31.24 5.69 5.90
C CYS A 19 -30.39 5.14 4.73
N LEU A 20 -29.92 6.05 3.86
CA LEU A 20 -28.91 5.75 2.85
C LEU A 20 -27.62 5.45 3.61
N THR A 21 -27.45 4.19 4.02
CA THR A 21 -26.14 3.70 4.43
C THR A 21 -25.25 3.73 3.19
N ASN A 22 -24.36 4.72 3.13
CA ASN A 22 -23.22 4.72 2.21
C ASN A 22 -22.38 3.47 2.54
N LEU A 23 -22.68 2.37 1.86
CA LEU A 23 -21.86 1.17 1.87
C LEU A 23 -20.62 1.50 1.03
N GLN A 24 -19.67 2.22 1.65
CA GLN A 24 -18.34 2.34 1.09
C GLN A 24 -17.77 0.93 1.12
N ALA A 25 -17.66 0.30 -0.05
CA ALA A 25 -17.06 -1.01 -0.17
C ALA A 25 -15.65 -0.92 0.41
N ALA A 26 -15.43 -1.56 1.56
CA ALA A 26 -14.11 -1.64 2.16
C ALA A 26 -13.18 -2.33 1.16
N ILE A 27 -12.05 -1.69 0.84
CA ILE A 27 -11.06 -2.27 -0.05
C ILE A 27 -10.56 -3.54 0.61
N GLN A 28 -10.77 -4.69 -0.05
CA GLN A 28 -10.20 -5.94 0.42
C GLN A 28 -8.71 -5.93 0.13
N LEU A 29 -7.90 -5.84 1.19
CA LEU A 29 -6.45 -5.89 1.08
C LEU A 29 -6.01 -7.35 0.89
N PRO A 30 -5.07 -7.62 -0.02
CA PRO A 30 -4.53 -8.97 -0.21
C PRO A 30 -3.73 -9.42 1.01
N ALA A 31 -3.52 -10.73 1.13
CA ALA A 31 -2.64 -11.29 2.14
C ALA A 31 -1.21 -10.77 1.97
N ALA A 32 -0.45 -10.74 3.08
CA ALA A 32 0.96 -10.38 3.04
C ALA A 32 1.74 -11.31 2.09
N PRO A 33 2.66 -10.76 1.28
CA PRO A 33 3.48 -11.58 0.40
C PRO A 33 4.40 -12.49 1.21
N SER A 34 4.70 -13.66 0.67
CA SER A 34 5.64 -14.62 1.28
C SER A 34 7.10 -14.32 0.96
N ARG A 35 7.37 -13.30 0.13
CA ARG A 35 8.70 -12.93 -0.37
C ARG A 35 8.93 -11.44 -0.20
N TYR A 36 10.19 -11.03 -0.04
CA TYR A 36 10.57 -9.63 0.09
C TYR A 36 10.40 -8.83 -1.20
N VAL A 37 10.46 -9.52 -2.36
CA VAL A 37 10.12 -8.92 -3.65
C VAL A 37 9.02 -9.75 -4.28
N THR A 38 7.88 -9.12 -4.55
CA THR A 38 6.72 -9.79 -5.17
C THR A 38 6.20 -8.98 -6.34
N ASP A 39 6.17 -9.60 -7.49
CA ASP A 39 5.73 -8.99 -8.74
C ASP A 39 4.41 -9.61 -9.20
N TYR A 40 3.31 -8.89 -8.96
CA TYR A 40 1.98 -9.28 -9.46
C TYR A 40 1.70 -8.77 -10.87
N ALA A 41 2.56 -7.89 -11.40
CA ALA A 41 2.43 -7.35 -12.75
C ALA A 41 3.19 -8.19 -13.80
N GLY A 42 4.10 -9.08 -13.37
CA GLY A 42 4.88 -9.94 -14.26
C GLY A 42 5.89 -9.18 -15.10
N VAL A 43 6.44 -8.08 -14.59
CA VAL A 43 7.38 -7.21 -15.31
C VAL A 43 8.84 -7.43 -14.94
N LEU A 44 9.12 -8.14 -13.84
CA LEU A 44 10.48 -8.51 -13.45
C LEU A 44 10.90 -9.84 -14.09
N ARG A 45 12.18 -9.95 -14.39
CA ARG A 45 12.76 -11.26 -14.65
C ARG A 45 12.82 -12.08 -13.37
N ALA A 46 12.53 -13.37 -13.46
CA ALA A 46 12.48 -14.29 -12.33
C ALA A 46 13.80 -14.29 -11.53
N ASP A 47 14.95 -14.31 -12.23
CA ASP A 47 16.28 -14.26 -11.60
C ASP A 47 16.53 -12.95 -10.83
N THR A 48 15.98 -11.84 -11.30
CA THR A 48 16.05 -10.54 -10.60
C THR A 48 15.19 -10.56 -9.33
N ALA A 49 13.94 -11.03 -9.42
CA ALA A 49 13.05 -11.12 -8.27
C ALA A 49 13.62 -12.04 -7.17
N ASP A 50 14.16 -13.20 -7.57
CA ASP A 50 14.78 -14.17 -6.64
C ASP A 50 16.01 -13.58 -5.94
N ARG A 51 16.92 -12.99 -6.69
CA ARG A 51 18.15 -12.39 -6.15
C ARG A 51 17.85 -11.23 -5.20
N LEU A 52 16.95 -10.34 -5.58
CA LEU A 52 16.58 -9.20 -4.74
C LEU A 52 15.84 -9.66 -3.47
N SER A 53 14.94 -10.65 -3.58
CA SER A 53 14.32 -11.26 -2.41
C SER A 53 15.34 -11.85 -1.45
N GLY A 54 16.36 -12.57 -1.95
CA GLY A 54 17.46 -13.09 -1.13
C GLY A 54 18.25 -11.96 -0.46
N GLN A 55 18.61 -10.91 -1.20
CA GLN A 55 19.32 -9.75 -0.68
C GLN A 55 18.57 -9.06 0.48
N LEU A 56 17.26 -8.85 0.33
CA LEU A 56 16.44 -8.22 1.35
C LEU A 56 16.19 -9.15 2.55
N ALA A 57 16.06 -10.46 2.32
CA ALA A 57 16.00 -11.46 3.40
C ALA A 57 17.26 -11.47 4.25
N ASP A 58 18.43 -11.48 3.60
CA ASP A 58 19.73 -11.43 4.29
C ASP A 58 19.90 -10.11 5.06
N PHE A 59 19.37 -9.01 4.54
CA PHE A 59 19.37 -7.72 5.22
C PHE A 59 18.50 -7.77 6.49
N ASP A 60 17.26 -8.25 6.40
CA ASP A 60 16.39 -8.40 7.58
C ASP A 60 17.00 -9.32 8.64
N HIS A 61 17.58 -10.46 8.24
CA HIS A 61 18.22 -11.38 9.18
C HIS A 61 19.38 -10.74 9.97
N ARG A 62 20.11 -9.81 9.34
CA ARG A 62 21.26 -9.16 9.98
C ARG A 62 20.90 -7.95 10.83
N THR A 63 19.88 -7.19 10.41
CA THR A 63 19.55 -5.87 11.01
C THR A 63 18.25 -5.88 11.79
N ALA A 64 17.36 -6.83 11.51
CA ALA A 64 15.98 -6.86 11.94
C ALA A 64 15.13 -5.69 11.36
N ASP A 65 15.57 -5.12 10.24
CA ASP A 65 14.84 -4.10 9.48
C ASP A 65 14.26 -4.74 8.21
N GLU A 66 12.94 -4.74 8.08
CA GLU A 66 12.23 -5.45 7.01
C GLU A 66 11.93 -4.52 5.84
N LEU A 67 12.54 -4.77 4.68
CA LEU A 67 12.33 -4.00 3.45
C LEU A 67 11.59 -4.87 2.44
N ILE A 68 10.41 -4.42 1.98
CA ILE A 68 9.56 -5.15 1.04
C ILE A 68 9.34 -4.31 -0.22
N ILE A 69 9.39 -4.96 -1.40
CA ILE A 69 9.09 -4.36 -2.69
C ILE A 69 7.93 -5.15 -3.31
N VAL A 70 6.87 -4.46 -3.69
CA VAL A 70 5.71 -5.07 -4.34
C VAL A 70 5.34 -4.29 -5.59
N ILE A 71 5.08 -5.02 -6.67
CA ILE A 71 4.67 -4.46 -7.95
C ILE A 71 3.27 -4.95 -8.29
N TYR A 72 2.35 -4.01 -8.50
CA TYR A 72 1.00 -4.28 -8.97
C TYR A 72 0.78 -3.80 -10.40
N PRO A 73 -0.07 -4.47 -11.18
CA PRO A 73 -0.42 -4.00 -12.52
C PRO A 73 -1.25 -2.71 -12.48
N THR A 74 -2.10 -2.54 -11.45
CA THR A 74 -2.95 -1.36 -11.28
C THR A 74 -3.42 -1.25 -9.82
N LEU A 75 -3.82 -0.04 -9.42
CA LEU A 75 -4.39 0.22 -8.11
C LEU A 75 -5.91 -0.03 -8.07
N PRO A 76 -6.49 -0.29 -6.90
CA PRO A 76 -7.94 -0.28 -6.73
C PRO A 76 -8.51 1.11 -7.07
N LYS A 77 -9.70 1.14 -7.69
CA LYS A 77 -10.36 2.41 -8.09
C LYS A 77 -10.57 3.34 -6.89
N GLY A 78 -10.26 4.61 -7.09
CA GLY A 78 -10.51 5.66 -6.09
C GLY A 78 -9.52 5.71 -4.94
N VAL A 79 -8.38 5.02 -5.04
CA VAL A 79 -7.32 5.02 -4.01
C VAL A 79 -6.07 5.67 -4.55
N THR A 80 -5.42 6.49 -3.73
CA THR A 80 -4.07 6.99 -4.06
C THR A 80 -3.02 5.92 -3.75
N ILE A 81 -1.89 5.93 -4.47
CA ILE A 81 -0.81 4.97 -4.21
C ILE A 81 -0.28 5.10 -2.78
N GLY A 82 -0.18 6.31 -2.25
CA GLY A 82 0.27 6.55 -0.88
C GLY A 82 -0.67 5.94 0.16
N ASP A 83 -1.99 6.14 0.01
CA ASP A 83 -2.98 5.59 0.96
C ASP A 83 -3.03 4.07 0.87
N TYR A 84 -2.96 3.52 -0.34
CA TYR A 84 -2.96 2.07 -0.51
C TYR A 84 -1.71 1.43 0.07
N THR A 85 -0.54 2.04 -0.13
CA THR A 85 0.72 1.55 0.46
C THR A 85 0.68 1.57 1.98
N ARG A 86 0.15 2.64 2.61
CA ARG A 86 -0.01 2.72 4.07
C ARG A 86 -0.97 1.67 4.61
N GLN A 87 -2.09 1.42 3.91
CA GLN A 87 -3.04 0.38 4.28
C GLN A 87 -2.41 -1.02 4.20
N LEU A 88 -1.68 -1.33 3.12
CA LEU A 88 -0.95 -2.59 2.98
C LEU A 88 0.11 -2.75 4.07
N TYR A 89 0.91 -1.72 4.32
CA TYR A 89 1.93 -1.71 5.37
C TYR A 89 1.35 -2.08 6.74
N ALA A 90 0.25 -1.43 7.12
CA ALA A 90 -0.42 -1.68 8.38
C ALA A 90 -1.06 -3.08 8.46
N ALA A 91 -1.72 -3.52 7.38
CA ALA A 91 -2.39 -4.82 7.32
C ALA A 91 -1.39 -5.98 7.36
N TRP A 92 -0.25 -5.85 6.68
CA TRP A 92 0.79 -6.86 6.62
C TRP A 92 1.71 -6.84 7.85
N LYS A 93 1.63 -5.78 8.67
CA LYS A 93 2.44 -5.62 9.89
C LYS A 93 3.93 -5.69 9.62
N ILE A 94 4.37 -4.99 8.55
CA ILE A 94 5.75 -4.96 8.09
C ILE A 94 6.65 -4.37 9.18
N GLY A 95 7.80 -5.01 9.43
CA GLY A 95 8.75 -4.63 10.47
C GLY A 95 8.59 -5.41 11.77
N LYS A 96 9.55 -5.28 12.65
CA LYS A 96 9.54 -5.99 13.96
C LYS A 96 8.47 -5.41 14.88
N ARG A 97 7.70 -6.32 15.49
CA ARG A 97 6.66 -5.96 16.45
C ARG A 97 7.22 -5.07 17.57
N GLY A 98 6.58 -3.93 17.79
CA GLY A 98 6.96 -2.96 18.83
C GLY A 98 8.11 -2.03 18.46
N LYS A 99 8.84 -2.29 17.36
CA LYS A 99 9.92 -1.43 16.87
C LYS A 99 9.54 -0.67 15.60
N ASP A 100 8.60 -1.22 14.81
CA ASP A 100 8.10 -0.64 13.54
C ASP A 100 9.25 -0.32 12.56
N THR A 101 10.21 -1.27 12.45
CA THR A 101 11.43 -1.15 11.65
C THR A 101 11.23 -1.80 10.28
N GLY A 102 10.25 -1.33 9.54
CA GLY A 102 9.96 -1.82 8.20
C GLY A 102 9.84 -0.70 7.18
N ALA A 103 10.01 -1.04 5.89
CA ALA A 103 9.64 -0.17 4.79
C ALA A 103 9.01 -0.97 3.65
N LEU A 104 8.01 -0.38 3.01
CA LEU A 104 7.30 -0.94 1.86
C LEU A 104 7.43 0.01 0.67
N LEU A 105 8.02 -0.46 -0.41
CA LEU A 105 7.91 0.17 -1.73
C LEU A 105 6.79 -0.52 -2.50
N LEU A 106 5.77 0.23 -2.86
CA LEU A 106 4.74 -0.17 -3.81
C LEU A 106 4.99 0.51 -5.15
N ILE A 107 4.96 -0.27 -6.23
CA ILE A 107 5.01 0.22 -7.61
C ILE A 107 3.72 -0.20 -8.30
N SER A 108 3.07 0.72 -9.01
CA SER A 108 1.95 0.43 -9.89
C SER A 108 2.36 0.72 -11.33
N THR A 109 2.32 -0.32 -12.18
CA THR A 109 2.79 -0.21 -13.56
C THR A 109 1.79 0.52 -14.46
N GLY A 110 0.49 0.34 -14.21
CA GLY A 110 -0.57 0.97 -15.01
C GLY A 110 -0.69 2.47 -14.77
N GLU A 111 -0.44 2.95 -13.55
CA GLU A 111 -0.45 4.37 -13.20
C GLU A 111 0.94 5.02 -13.31
N HIS A 112 2.00 4.26 -13.61
CA HIS A 112 3.40 4.72 -13.62
C HIS A 112 3.79 5.43 -12.31
N GLN A 113 3.36 4.89 -11.18
CA GLN A 113 3.56 5.49 -9.86
C GLN A 113 4.27 4.52 -8.91
N GLY A 114 4.87 5.08 -7.88
CA GLY A 114 5.38 4.31 -6.74
C GLY A 114 5.41 5.16 -5.48
N PHE A 115 5.38 4.48 -4.35
CA PHE A 115 5.43 5.11 -3.04
C PHE A 115 6.21 4.24 -2.05
N ILE A 116 7.06 4.90 -1.25
CA ILE A 116 7.80 4.26 -0.17
C ILE A 116 7.16 4.69 1.15
N ASN A 117 6.66 3.72 1.92
CA ASN A 117 6.22 3.93 3.29
C ASN A 117 7.25 3.34 4.24
N ALA A 118 7.75 4.14 5.18
CA ALA A 118 8.64 3.70 6.24
C ALA A 118 7.91 3.70 7.59
N GLY A 119 8.20 2.72 8.42
CA GLY A 119 7.71 2.66 9.78
C GLY A 119 8.45 3.63 10.70
N ARG A 120 7.85 3.93 11.84
CA ARG A 120 8.39 4.91 12.81
C ARG A 120 9.81 4.60 13.28
N GLY A 121 10.15 3.32 13.37
CA GLY A 121 11.52 2.89 13.72
C GLY A 121 12.58 3.24 12.68
N LEU A 122 12.18 3.58 11.45
CA LEU A 122 13.07 3.98 10.36
C LEU A 122 12.95 5.46 9.97
N GLU A 123 12.03 6.24 10.57
CA GLU A 123 11.74 7.63 10.18
C GLU A 123 12.97 8.56 10.23
N THR A 124 13.91 8.30 11.14
CA THR A 124 15.16 9.11 11.23
C THR A 124 16.11 8.84 10.07
N LYS A 125 15.99 7.69 9.40
CA LYS A 125 16.85 7.23 8.30
C LYS A 125 16.14 7.32 6.95
N LEU A 126 14.85 7.02 6.93
CA LEU A 126 13.95 7.09 5.77
C LEU A 126 12.87 8.13 6.04
N THR A 127 13.28 9.42 6.11
CA THR A 127 12.32 10.52 6.20
C THR A 127 11.45 10.58 4.94
N GLU A 128 10.32 11.27 4.99
CA GLU A 128 9.45 11.44 3.81
C GLU A 128 10.22 12.05 2.62
N GLU A 129 11.09 13.05 2.89
CA GLU A 129 11.94 13.68 1.88
C GLU A 129 12.96 12.70 1.31
N ALA A 130 13.58 11.86 2.16
CA ALA A 130 14.54 10.85 1.71
C ALA A 130 13.83 9.80 0.83
N CYS A 131 12.67 9.31 1.23
CA CYS A 131 11.85 8.38 0.44
C CYS A 131 11.47 8.98 -0.91
N LYS A 132 10.99 10.24 -0.91
CA LYS A 132 10.64 10.96 -2.14
C LYS A 132 11.85 11.15 -3.04
N LYS A 133 12.99 11.52 -2.48
CA LYS A 133 14.25 11.70 -3.24
C LYS A 133 14.71 10.39 -3.87
N ILE A 134 14.73 9.29 -3.10
CA ILE A 134 15.07 7.95 -3.62
C ILE A 134 14.14 7.60 -4.78
N PHE A 135 12.84 7.80 -4.61
CA PHE A 135 11.88 7.47 -5.66
C PHE A 135 12.12 8.31 -6.92
N VAL A 136 12.15 9.63 -6.79
CA VAL A 136 12.23 10.56 -7.94
C VAL A 136 13.58 10.46 -8.67
N GLU A 137 14.69 10.32 -7.94
CA GLU A 137 16.01 10.36 -8.56
C GLU A 137 16.52 8.99 -9.02
N LYS A 138 16.08 7.91 -8.36
CA LYS A 138 16.67 6.57 -8.58
C LYS A 138 15.70 5.56 -9.19
N ILE A 139 14.42 5.67 -8.88
CA ILE A 139 13.41 4.67 -9.27
C ILE A 139 12.62 5.16 -10.48
N ALA A 140 11.96 6.31 -10.38
CA ALA A 140 11.04 6.81 -11.40
C ALA A 140 11.65 6.89 -12.81
N PRO A 141 12.90 7.40 -13.04
CA PRO A 141 13.46 7.45 -14.38
C PRO A 141 13.64 6.08 -15.04
N ARG A 142 13.82 5.02 -14.22
CA ARG A 142 13.91 3.65 -14.71
C ARG A 142 12.55 3.06 -15.05
N LEU A 143 11.53 3.38 -14.21
CA LEU A 143 10.15 2.99 -14.51
C LEU A 143 9.67 3.63 -15.80
N ASP A 144 9.96 4.91 -16.01
CA ASP A 144 9.62 5.66 -17.24
C ASP A 144 10.30 5.06 -18.48
N ALA A 145 11.49 4.49 -18.31
CA ALA A 145 12.22 3.78 -19.35
C ALA A 145 11.78 2.31 -19.55
N GLY A 146 10.83 1.81 -18.73
CA GLY A 146 10.41 0.41 -18.73
C GLY A 146 11.44 -0.56 -18.11
N ASP A 147 12.49 -0.05 -17.47
CA ASP A 147 13.53 -0.85 -16.80
C ASP A 147 13.10 -1.19 -15.35
N TYR A 148 12.11 -2.07 -15.21
CA TYR A 148 11.62 -2.50 -13.91
C TYR A 148 12.66 -3.25 -13.08
N ASP A 149 13.50 -4.06 -13.73
CA ASP A 149 14.62 -4.75 -13.09
C ASP A 149 15.62 -3.76 -12.48
N GLY A 150 16.01 -2.74 -13.25
CA GLY A 150 16.91 -1.68 -12.79
C GLY A 150 16.28 -0.83 -11.70
N ALA A 151 14.98 -0.53 -11.81
CA ALA A 151 14.22 0.23 -10.81
C ALA A 151 14.21 -0.50 -9.46
N CYS A 152 13.89 -1.79 -9.43
CA CYS A 152 13.87 -2.59 -8.20
C CYS A 152 15.27 -2.80 -7.61
N LYS A 153 16.30 -2.98 -8.45
CA LYS A 153 17.71 -3.04 -7.99
C LYS A 153 18.13 -1.73 -7.32
N ALA A 154 17.81 -0.60 -7.96
CA ALA A 154 18.10 0.72 -7.40
C ALA A 154 17.37 0.92 -6.08
N ALA A 155 16.08 0.57 -6.02
CA ALA A 155 15.27 0.66 -4.82
C ALA A 155 15.88 -0.15 -3.66
N ALA A 156 16.17 -1.43 -3.87
CA ALA A 156 16.76 -2.29 -2.84
C ALA A 156 18.09 -1.72 -2.31
N ASN A 157 18.97 -1.29 -3.22
CA ASN A 157 20.29 -0.76 -2.83
C ASN A 157 20.19 0.57 -2.07
N GLU A 158 19.35 1.51 -2.54
CA GLU A 158 19.19 2.82 -1.90
C GLU A 158 18.49 2.70 -0.54
N LEU A 159 17.47 1.84 -0.42
CA LEU A 159 16.80 1.59 0.86
C LEU A 159 17.75 0.95 1.87
N ILE A 160 18.50 -0.08 1.48
CA ILE A 160 19.52 -0.70 2.33
C ILE A 160 20.57 0.33 2.75
N ALA A 161 21.08 1.12 1.82
CA ALA A 161 22.09 2.14 2.12
C ALA A 161 21.57 3.22 3.07
N ALA A 162 20.32 3.64 2.92
CA ALA A 162 19.71 4.64 3.79
C ALA A 162 19.51 4.10 5.21
N VAL A 163 19.03 2.85 5.34
CA VAL A 163 18.77 2.22 6.65
C VAL A 163 20.08 1.81 7.37
N SER A 164 21.17 1.57 6.63
CA SER A 164 22.47 1.17 7.20
C SER A 164 23.31 2.34 7.74
N ARG A 165 22.90 3.58 7.49
CA ARG A 165 23.55 4.79 8.03
C ARG A 165 23.05 5.07 9.43
#